data_bb09b2ed66b4ea3e9b6f573ab672100b
#
_entry.id   bb09b2ed66b4ea3e9b6f573ab672100b
#
_cell.length_a   1.000
_cell.length_b   1.000
_cell.length_c   1.000
_cell.angle_alpha   90.00
_cell.angle_beta   90.00
_cell.angle_gamma   90.00
#
_symmetry.space_group_name_H-M   'P 1'
#
loop_
_entity.id
_entity.type
_entity.pdbx_description
1 polymer ?
#
loop_
_entity_poly.entity_id
_entity_poly.type
_entity_poly.pdbx_seq_one_letter_code
_entity_poly.pdbx_strand_id
1 'polypeptide(L)'
;GSEMCIRDSILIDYDTGTVLAQKNAAQPFPPASLTKMMTSYIIEQRLLSGALKENEPILMTPEAWCKGSSEESCMYVPVNTTAPVIDMLKGIIIQSGNDASKAMAQHIGGSETTFADLMNEEAKKIGMTHTHFMNATGMPQEGHQASAEDLAKLAQAIIKNSKKYYPIYS
;
A
#
# COMPACT_ATOMS: atom_id res chain seq x y z
N GLY A 1 -5.09 29.27 15.19
CA GLY A 1 -5.00 28.48 13.97
C GLY A 1 -3.92 27.44 14.09
N SER A 2 -4.28 26.15 13.98
CA SER A 2 -3.30 25.07 13.90
C SER A 2 -2.61 25.19 12.54
N GLU A 3 -1.40 25.70 12.50
CA GLU A 3 -0.54 25.56 11.34
C GLU A 3 -0.27 24.07 11.16
N MET A 4 -0.84 23.48 10.13
CA MET A 4 -0.50 22.12 9.72
C MET A 4 0.93 22.17 9.18
N CYS A 5 1.90 21.81 10.02
CA CYS A 5 3.30 21.83 9.63
C CYS A 5 3.55 20.63 8.71
N ILE A 6 3.48 20.85 7.41
CA ILE A 6 3.88 19.84 6.42
C ILE A 6 5.39 19.74 6.47
N ARG A 7 5.89 18.60 6.99
CA ARG A 7 7.31 18.34 7.13
C ARG A 7 7.97 18.05 5.77
N ASP A 8 7.34 17.18 5.00
CA ASP A 8 7.90 16.67 3.76
C ASP A 8 6.84 16.76 2.67
N SER A 9 7.20 17.24 1.48
CA SER A 9 6.26 17.37 0.38
C SER A 9 6.97 17.41 -0.97
N ILE A 10 6.24 17.01 -2.00
CA ILE A 10 6.66 17.14 -3.39
C ILE A 10 5.42 17.39 -4.26
N LEU A 11 5.56 18.24 -5.24
CA LEU A 11 4.60 18.46 -6.32
C LEU A 11 5.29 18.19 -7.64
N ILE A 12 4.75 17.27 -8.42
CA ILE A 12 5.31 16.90 -9.71
C ILE A 12 4.26 17.08 -10.83
N ASP A 13 4.75 17.36 -12.01
CA ASP A 13 3.96 17.23 -13.23
C ASP A 13 3.86 15.74 -13.57
N TYR A 14 2.63 15.24 -13.67
CA TYR A 14 2.39 13.80 -13.88
C TYR A 14 2.97 13.30 -15.21
N ASP A 15 2.78 14.05 -16.28
CA ASP A 15 3.15 13.61 -17.63
C ASP A 15 4.67 13.60 -17.85
N THR A 16 5.36 14.58 -17.30
CA THR A 16 6.81 14.76 -17.51
C THR A 16 7.67 14.26 -16.36
N GLY A 17 7.08 14.07 -15.16
CA GLY A 17 7.82 13.78 -13.94
C GLY A 17 8.61 14.97 -13.39
N THR A 18 8.43 16.17 -13.98
CA THR A 18 9.15 17.38 -13.56
C THR A 18 8.73 17.80 -12.16
N VAL A 19 9.71 18.01 -11.28
CA VAL A 19 9.46 18.53 -9.93
C VAL A 19 9.12 20.01 -10.02
N LEU A 20 7.92 20.39 -9.59
CA LEU A 20 7.43 21.76 -9.60
C LEU A 20 7.70 22.48 -8.27
N ALA A 21 7.61 21.74 -7.16
CA ALA A 21 7.91 22.23 -5.81
C ALA A 21 8.26 21.04 -4.91
N GLN A 22 9.14 21.27 -3.94
CA GLN A 22 9.51 20.23 -2.98
C GLN A 22 9.99 20.81 -1.66
N LYS A 23 9.80 20.02 -0.59
CA LYS A 23 10.34 20.27 0.75
C LYS A 23 10.74 18.93 1.36
N ASN A 24 12.02 18.73 1.67
CA ASN A 24 12.56 17.47 2.22
C ASN A 24 12.12 16.24 1.44
N ALA A 25 11.97 16.32 0.12
CA ALA A 25 11.36 15.27 -0.70
C ALA A 25 12.13 13.94 -0.68
N ALA A 26 13.46 13.99 -0.53
CA ALA A 26 14.32 12.81 -0.46
C ALA A 26 14.53 12.28 0.97
N GLN A 27 14.03 13.01 1.99
CA GLN A 27 14.20 12.62 3.39
C GLN A 27 13.31 11.42 3.75
N PRO A 28 13.87 10.28 4.20
CA PRO A 28 13.05 9.15 4.65
C PRO A 28 12.25 9.49 5.92
N PHE A 29 11.02 8.98 5.96
CA PHE A 29 10.12 9.11 7.10
C PHE A 29 9.23 7.86 7.21
N PRO A 30 8.61 7.58 8.37
CA PRO A 30 7.64 6.49 8.47
C PRO A 30 6.40 6.79 7.63
N PRO A 31 6.13 6.00 6.57
CA PRO A 31 5.04 6.30 5.63
C PRO A 31 3.63 6.02 6.17
N ALA A 32 3.52 5.30 7.28
CA ALA A 32 2.23 4.90 7.87
C ALA A 32 1.30 4.27 6.81
N SER A 33 0.02 4.67 6.79
CA SER A 33 -0.96 4.10 5.84
C SER A 33 -0.65 4.32 4.37
N LEU A 34 0.25 5.24 4.00
CA LEU A 34 0.71 5.39 2.62
C LEU A 34 1.43 4.14 2.10
N THR A 35 1.94 3.30 3.01
CA THR A 35 2.46 1.95 2.69
C THR A 35 1.46 1.12 1.91
N LYS A 36 0.17 1.25 2.20
CA LYS A 36 -0.89 0.48 1.53
C LYS A 36 -1.04 0.81 0.04
N MET A 37 -0.49 1.93 -0.42
CA MET A 37 -0.41 2.20 -1.86
C MET A 37 0.43 1.14 -2.57
N MET A 38 1.56 0.73 -1.99
CA MET A 38 2.39 -0.35 -2.54
C MET A 38 1.68 -1.70 -2.43
N THR A 39 1.06 -2.00 -1.32
CA THR A 39 0.27 -3.23 -1.13
C THR A 39 -0.82 -3.34 -2.19
N SER A 40 -1.58 -2.27 -2.39
CA SER A 40 -2.64 -2.20 -3.41
C SER A 40 -2.07 -2.31 -4.83
N TYR A 41 -0.96 -1.65 -5.12
CA TYR A 41 -0.32 -1.69 -6.43
C TYR A 41 0.10 -3.12 -6.82
N ILE A 42 0.68 -3.88 -5.90
CA ILE A 42 1.05 -5.28 -6.15
C ILE A 42 -0.19 -6.12 -6.43
N ILE A 43 -1.27 -5.95 -5.67
CA ILE A 43 -2.54 -6.65 -5.91
C ILE A 43 -3.07 -6.31 -7.30
N GLU A 44 -3.10 -5.03 -7.66
CA GLU A 44 -3.60 -4.54 -8.96
C GLU A 44 -2.79 -5.12 -10.12
N GLN A 45 -1.46 -5.12 -10.02
CA GLN A 45 -0.60 -5.69 -11.06
C GLN A 45 -0.82 -7.19 -11.23
N ARG A 46 -1.06 -7.93 -10.16
CA ARG A 46 -1.38 -9.36 -10.22
C ARG A 46 -2.77 -9.63 -10.81
N LEU A 47 -3.74 -8.78 -10.53
CA LEU A 47 -5.05 -8.85 -11.17
C LEU A 47 -4.95 -8.60 -12.68
N LEU A 48 -4.19 -7.58 -13.09
CA LEU A 48 -4.00 -7.24 -14.50
C LEU A 48 -3.21 -8.31 -15.27
N SER A 49 -2.28 -8.99 -14.63
CA SER A 49 -1.51 -10.08 -15.23
C SER A 49 -2.25 -11.43 -15.25
N GLY A 50 -3.37 -11.54 -14.54
CA GLY A 50 -4.11 -12.79 -14.38
C GLY A 50 -3.56 -13.72 -13.30
N ALA A 51 -2.52 -13.33 -12.56
CA ALA A 51 -1.99 -14.11 -11.44
C ALA A 51 -2.96 -14.19 -10.26
N LEU A 52 -3.81 -13.17 -10.11
CA LEU A 52 -4.96 -13.15 -9.21
C LEU A 52 -6.23 -12.93 -10.01
N LYS A 53 -7.36 -13.39 -9.48
CA LYS A 53 -8.69 -13.11 -10.03
C LYS A 53 -9.51 -12.29 -9.05
N GLU A 54 -10.34 -11.38 -9.55
CA GLU A 54 -11.16 -10.49 -8.71
C GLU A 54 -12.06 -11.25 -7.73
N ASN A 55 -12.60 -12.39 -8.15
CA ASN A 55 -13.51 -13.22 -7.34
C ASN A 55 -12.79 -14.32 -6.53
N GLU A 56 -11.45 -14.36 -6.57
CA GLU A 56 -10.69 -15.35 -5.83
C GLU A 56 -10.91 -15.19 -4.32
N PRO A 57 -11.30 -16.27 -3.59
CA PRO A 57 -11.57 -16.16 -2.15
C PRO A 57 -10.28 -16.04 -1.36
N ILE A 58 -10.24 -15.06 -0.46
CA ILE A 58 -9.11 -14.80 0.44
C ILE A 58 -9.53 -15.10 1.87
N LEU A 59 -8.82 -16.01 2.52
CA LEU A 59 -9.09 -16.38 3.90
C LEU A 59 -8.61 -15.29 4.87
N MET A 60 -9.50 -14.89 5.79
CA MET A 60 -9.13 -14.08 6.93
C MET A 60 -8.59 -14.98 8.04
N THR A 61 -7.26 -15.09 8.11
CA THR A 61 -6.58 -15.90 9.12
C THR A 61 -6.67 -15.26 10.51
N PRO A 62 -6.50 -16.03 11.60
CA PRO A 62 -6.42 -15.48 12.95
C PRO A 62 -5.32 -14.42 13.12
N GLU A 63 -4.19 -14.57 12.41
CA GLU A 63 -3.07 -13.62 12.46
C GLU A 63 -3.39 -12.30 11.76
N ALA A 64 -4.14 -12.34 10.66
CA ALA A 64 -4.54 -11.16 9.91
C ALA A 64 -5.77 -10.47 10.51
N TRP A 65 -6.59 -11.21 11.24
CA TRP A 65 -7.87 -10.76 11.76
C TRP A 65 -7.73 -9.55 12.68
N CYS A 66 -8.60 -8.56 12.46
CA CYS A 66 -8.74 -7.41 13.34
C CYS A 66 -9.61 -7.75 14.54
N LYS A 67 -8.99 -7.82 15.71
CA LYS A 67 -9.63 -8.29 16.95
C LYS A 67 -10.59 -7.26 17.60
N GLY A 68 -11.02 -6.24 16.84
CA GLY A 68 -11.93 -5.22 17.38
C GLY A 68 -11.24 -4.11 18.16
N SER A 69 -9.94 -3.94 18.00
CA SER A 69 -9.21 -2.78 18.52
C SER A 69 -9.71 -1.51 17.85
N SER A 70 -10.06 -0.49 18.64
CA SER A 70 -10.42 0.83 18.13
C SER A 70 -9.23 1.64 17.64
N GLU A 71 -8.03 1.14 17.82
CA GLU A 71 -6.77 1.81 17.47
C GLU A 71 -6.30 1.47 16.04
N GLU A 72 -6.94 0.52 15.39
CA GLU A 72 -6.53 -0.02 14.10
C GLU A 72 -7.64 0.16 13.06
N SER A 73 -7.27 0.64 11.85
CA SER A 73 -8.20 0.72 10.73
C SER A 73 -8.40 -0.66 10.13
N CYS A 74 -9.64 -1.12 10.05
CA CYS A 74 -9.98 -2.48 9.61
C CYS A 74 -11.13 -2.48 8.62
N MET A 75 -11.17 -3.51 7.79
CA MET A 75 -12.32 -3.85 6.94
C MET A 75 -13.36 -4.67 7.73
N TYR A 76 -12.92 -5.29 8.84
CA TYR A 76 -13.73 -6.11 9.74
C TYR A 76 -14.27 -7.40 9.09
N VAL A 77 -13.46 -8.04 8.28
CA VAL A 77 -13.78 -9.39 7.78
C VAL A 77 -13.72 -10.38 8.96
N PRO A 78 -14.78 -11.17 9.21
CA PRO A 78 -14.77 -12.13 10.30
C PRO A 78 -13.67 -13.19 10.16
N VAL A 79 -13.06 -13.56 11.28
CA VAL A 79 -12.01 -14.59 11.29
C VAL A 79 -12.52 -15.92 10.72
N ASN A 80 -11.65 -16.63 10.01
CA ASN A 80 -11.93 -17.91 9.36
C ASN A 80 -13.04 -17.86 8.29
N THR A 81 -13.39 -16.67 7.81
CA THR A 81 -14.24 -16.48 6.64
C THR A 81 -13.41 -16.03 5.45
N THR A 82 -14.01 -16.00 4.27
CA THR A 82 -13.34 -15.51 3.06
C THR A 82 -14.06 -14.29 2.50
N ALA A 83 -13.30 -13.45 1.81
CA ALA A 83 -13.82 -12.38 0.98
C ALA A 83 -13.07 -12.38 -0.36
N PRO A 84 -13.70 -11.95 -1.46
CA PRO A 84 -13.02 -11.92 -2.75
C PRO A 84 -11.93 -10.86 -2.80
N VAL A 85 -10.92 -11.09 -3.65
CA VAL A 85 -9.77 -10.17 -3.83
C VAL A 85 -10.25 -8.74 -4.08
N ILE A 86 -11.25 -8.55 -4.94
CA ILE A 86 -11.73 -7.20 -5.27
C ILE A 86 -12.28 -6.47 -4.05
N ASP A 87 -12.95 -7.17 -3.14
CA ASP A 87 -13.47 -6.57 -1.90
C ASP A 87 -12.32 -6.25 -0.93
N MET A 88 -11.31 -7.13 -0.85
CA MET A 88 -10.11 -6.87 -0.08
C MET A 88 -9.37 -5.63 -0.58
N LEU A 89 -9.21 -5.49 -1.90
CA LEU A 89 -8.59 -4.33 -2.52
C LEU A 89 -9.34 -3.04 -2.19
N LYS A 90 -10.66 -3.05 -2.31
CA LYS A 90 -11.52 -1.91 -1.93
C LYS A 90 -11.39 -1.58 -0.44
N GLY A 91 -11.37 -2.59 0.41
CA GLY A 91 -11.18 -2.41 1.86
C GLY A 91 -9.83 -1.77 2.20
N ILE A 92 -8.78 -2.15 1.50
CA ILE A 92 -7.44 -1.55 1.67
C ILE A 92 -7.45 -0.08 1.23
N ILE A 93 -7.99 0.22 0.06
CA ILE A 93 -7.93 1.56 -0.53
C ILE A 93 -8.89 2.52 0.19
N ILE A 94 -10.12 2.11 0.44
CA ILE A 94 -11.18 2.99 0.94
C ILE A 94 -11.16 3.10 2.47
N GLN A 95 -10.96 1.97 3.16
CA GLN A 95 -11.03 1.88 4.62
C GLN A 95 -9.66 1.81 5.29
N SER A 96 -8.59 1.78 4.51
CA SER A 96 -7.23 1.55 5.03
C SER A 96 -7.15 0.27 5.89
N GLY A 97 -7.80 -0.82 5.43
CA GLY A 97 -7.98 -2.04 6.19
C GLY A 97 -6.68 -2.81 6.44
N ASN A 98 -6.22 -2.82 7.69
CA ASN A 98 -5.02 -3.56 8.09
C ASN A 98 -5.24 -5.06 7.96
N ASP A 99 -6.41 -5.56 8.34
CA ASP A 99 -6.79 -6.97 8.22
C ASP A 99 -6.75 -7.46 6.76
N ALA A 100 -7.34 -6.69 5.86
CA ALA A 100 -7.30 -6.99 4.42
C ALA A 100 -5.87 -6.96 3.87
N SER A 101 -5.06 -5.98 4.29
CA SER A 101 -3.65 -5.87 3.88
C SER A 101 -2.82 -7.09 4.31
N LYS A 102 -2.99 -7.53 5.56
CA LYS A 102 -2.29 -8.71 6.10
C LYS A 102 -2.76 -9.99 5.41
N ALA A 103 -4.07 -10.16 5.22
CA ALA A 103 -4.62 -11.34 4.55
C ALA A 103 -4.12 -11.46 3.11
N MET A 104 -4.11 -10.35 2.36
CA MET A 104 -3.58 -10.32 1.00
C MET A 104 -2.08 -10.59 0.97
N ALA A 105 -1.32 -10.04 1.91
CA ALA A 105 0.11 -10.29 2.03
C ALA A 105 0.41 -11.77 2.27
N GLN A 106 -0.33 -12.42 3.14
CA GLN A 106 -0.22 -13.86 3.39
C GLN A 106 -0.59 -14.69 2.16
N HIS A 107 -1.63 -14.31 1.47
CA HIS A 107 -2.10 -15.02 0.27
C HIS A 107 -1.09 -14.93 -0.88
N ILE A 108 -0.56 -13.76 -1.15
CA ILE A 108 0.37 -13.52 -2.26
C ILE A 108 1.78 -14.01 -1.92
N GLY A 109 2.28 -13.68 -0.73
CA GLY A 109 3.66 -13.95 -0.34
C GLY A 109 3.88 -15.23 0.45
N GLY A 110 2.81 -15.85 0.94
CA GLY A 110 2.88 -16.96 1.90
C GLY A 110 3.08 -16.49 3.34
N SER A 111 3.68 -15.33 3.54
CA SER A 111 3.81 -14.63 4.82
C SER A 111 3.88 -13.14 4.58
N GLU A 112 3.61 -12.34 5.61
CA GLU A 112 3.75 -10.87 5.52
C GLU A 112 5.22 -10.46 5.29
N THR A 113 6.18 -11.17 5.89
CA THR A 113 7.61 -10.93 5.70
C THR A 113 8.04 -11.15 4.24
N THR A 114 7.64 -12.25 3.64
CA THR A 114 7.92 -12.53 2.22
C THR A 114 7.23 -11.50 1.32
N PHE A 115 6.03 -11.08 1.66
CA PHE A 115 5.34 -10.02 0.93
C PHE A 115 6.10 -8.69 1.01
N ALA A 116 6.68 -8.35 2.17
CA ALA A 116 7.53 -7.16 2.29
C ALA A 116 8.74 -7.22 1.35
N ASP A 117 9.32 -8.40 1.14
CA ASP A 117 10.38 -8.59 0.15
C ASP A 117 9.88 -8.27 -1.27
N LEU A 118 8.67 -8.70 -1.62
CA LEU A 118 8.04 -8.36 -2.90
C LEU A 118 7.80 -6.85 -3.02
N MET A 119 7.38 -6.19 -1.95
CA MET A 119 7.21 -4.73 -1.92
C MET A 119 8.53 -4.02 -2.20
N ASN A 120 9.63 -4.49 -1.60
CA ASN A 120 10.96 -3.91 -1.81
C ASN A 120 11.51 -4.16 -3.23
N GLU A 121 11.23 -5.32 -3.82
CA GLU A 121 11.55 -5.60 -5.22
C GLU A 121 10.82 -4.65 -6.16
N GLU A 122 9.53 -4.43 -5.92
CA GLU A 122 8.73 -3.51 -6.72
C GLU A 122 9.19 -2.06 -6.56
N ALA A 123 9.55 -1.66 -5.34
CA ALA A 123 10.14 -0.35 -5.05
C ALA A 123 11.40 -0.12 -5.88
N LYS A 124 12.28 -1.11 -6.00
CA LYS A 124 13.47 -1.03 -6.87
C LYS A 124 13.10 -0.81 -8.33
N LYS A 125 12.12 -1.54 -8.84
CA LYS A 125 11.68 -1.42 -10.24
C LYS A 125 11.14 -0.02 -10.56
N ILE A 126 10.47 0.60 -9.59
CA ILE A 126 9.91 1.95 -9.73
C ILE A 126 10.99 3.03 -9.52
N GLY A 127 12.11 2.69 -8.91
CA GLY A 127 13.18 3.64 -8.61
C GLY A 127 13.02 4.34 -7.26
N MET A 128 12.35 3.71 -6.30
CA MET A 128 12.15 4.22 -4.93
C MET A 128 13.40 3.95 -4.07
N THR A 129 14.44 4.74 -4.29
CA THR A 129 15.78 4.51 -3.71
C THR A 129 15.92 4.87 -2.23
N HIS A 130 14.96 5.61 -1.66
CA HIS A 130 14.94 6.01 -0.25
C HIS A 130 13.81 5.35 0.51
N THR A 131 13.44 4.12 0.10
CA THR A 131 12.29 3.40 0.64
C THR A 131 12.69 1.99 1.04
N HIS A 132 12.18 1.55 2.20
CA HIS A 132 12.27 0.17 2.66
C HIS A 132 10.99 -0.19 3.40
N PHE A 133 10.31 -1.23 2.92
CA PHE A 133 9.09 -1.74 3.52
C PHE A 133 9.38 -2.95 4.41
N MET A 134 8.84 -2.93 5.62
CA MET A 134 8.93 -4.03 6.58
C MET A 134 7.63 -4.82 6.70
N ASN A 135 6.51 -4.21 6.32
CA ASN A 135 5.18 -4.81 6.43
C ASN A 135 4.21 -4.24 5.39
N ALA A 136 3.04 -4.83 5.29
CA ALA A 136 2.01 -4.49 4.30
C ALA A 136 1.03 -3.41 4.76
N THR A 137 1.04 -3.04 6.03
CA THR A 137 0.05 -2.15 6.64
C THR A 137 0.54 -0.73 6.85
N GLY A 138 1.84 -0.55 7.05
CA GLY A 138 2.43 0.70 7.47
C GLY A 138 2.45 0.93 8.98
N MET A 139 2.10 -0.09 9.76
CA MET A 139 2.25 -0.01 11.21
C MET A 139 3.71 0.24 11.58
N PRO A 140 3.97 1.04 12.64
CA PRO A 140 5.34 1.39 13.01
C PRO A 140 6.22 0.17 13.21
N GLN A 141 7.37 0.16 12.55
CA GLN A 141 8.36 -0.90 12.66
C GLN A 141 9.73 -0.31 12.32
N GLU A 142 10.77 -0.70 13.06
CA GLU A 142 12.12 -0.23 12.79
C GLU A 142 12.55 -0.57 11.37
N GLY A 143 13.11 0.42 10.66
CA GLY A 143 13.54 0.27 9.27
C GLY A 143 12.44 0.49 8.23
N HIS A 144 11.18 0.63 8.63
CA HIS A 144 10.05 0.90 7.73
C HIS A 144 10.02 2.39 7.39
N GLN A 145 10.40 2.72 6.17
CA GLN A 145 10.56 4.12 5.76
C GLN A 145 10.31 4.33 4.27
N ALA A 146 9.94 5.55 3.90
CA ALA A 146 9.84 6.01 2.52
C ALA A 146 10.08 7.51 2.49
N SER A 147 10.38 8.05 1.29
CA SER A 147 10.47 9.49 1.07
C SER A 147 9.24 10.00 0.30
N ALA A 148 8.96 11.30 0.39
CA ALA A 148 7.87 11.91 -0.38
C ALA A 148 8.11 11.76 -1.89
N GLU A 149 9.34 11.90 -2.34
CA GLU A 149 9.74 11.68 -3.73
C GLU A 149 9.42 10.26 -4.20
N ASP A 150 9.75 9.26 -3.39
CA ASP A 150 9.49 7.86 -3.72
C ASP A 150 7.99 7.54 -3.77
N LEU A 151 7.22 8.07 -2.82
CA LEU A 151 5.77 7.91 -2.80
C LEU A 151 5.11 8.59 -4.01
N ALA A 152 5.65 9.70 -4.50
CA ALA A 152 5.20 10.33 -5.73
C ALA A 152 5.47 9.43 -6.96
N LYS A 153 6.61 8.77 -7.01
CA LYS A 153 6.92 7.78 -8.07
C LYS A 153 5.94 6.62 -8.05
N LEU A 154 5.60 6.13 -6.86
CA LEU A 154 4.60 5.08 -6.69
C LEU A 154 3.22 5.55 -7.17
N ALA A 155 2.79 6.76 -6.80
CA ALA A 155 1.53 7.33 -7.26
C ALA A 155 1.47 7.43 -8.79
N GLN A 156 2.55 7.88 -9.43
CA GLN A 156 2.66 7.89 -10.90
C GLN A 156 2.52 6.50 -11.50
N ALA A 157 3.18 5.50 -10.89
CA ALA A 157 3.10 4.11 -11.35
C ALA A 157 1.68 3.57 -11.27
N ILE A 158 0.94 3.86 -10.19
CA ILE A 158 -0.46 3.46 -10.04
C ILE A 158 -1.32 4.09 -11.13
N ILE A 159 -1.21 5.39 -11.34
CA ILE A 159 -2.01 6.10 -12.36
C ILE A 159 -1.69 5.58 -13.76
N LYS A 160 -0.41 5.33 -14.05
CA LYS A 160 0.04 4.87 -15.38
C LYS A 160 -0.30 3.40 -15.64
N ASN A 161 -0.06 2.51 -14.67
CA ASN A 161 -0.07 1.07 -14.86
C ASN A 161 -1.31 0.37 -14.30
N SER A 162 -2.15 1.06 -13.52
CA SER A 162 -3.33 0.51 -12.85
C SER A 162 -4.60 1.30 -13.21
N LYS A 163 -4.75 1.73 -14.45
CA LYS A 163 -5.88 2.57 -14.88
C LYS A 163 -7.24 1.95 -14.59
N LYS A 164 -7.35 0.63 -14.66
CA LYS A 164 -8.60 -0.08 -14.37
C LYS A 164 -9.04 0.08 -12.92
N TYR A 165 -8.08 0.10 -11.98
CA TYR A 165 -8.37 0.13 -10.53
C TYR A 165 -8.19 1.52 -9.92
N TYR A 166 -7.55 2.44 -10.62
CA TYR A 166 -7.33 3.81 -10.15
C TYR A 166 -8.61 4.51 -9.68
N PRO A 167 -9.78 4.34 -10.32
CA PRO A 167 -11.03 4.96 -9.85
C PRO A 167 -11.43 4.60 -8.42
N ILE A 168 -10.93 3.50 -7.85
CA ILE A 168 -11.22 3.10 -6.46
C ILE A 168 -10.64 4.12 -5.47
N TYR A 169 -9.54 4.81 -5.84
CA TYR A 169 -8.88 5.81 -5.00
C TYR A 169 -9.63 7.16 -4.93
N SER A 170 -10.64 7.37 -5.74
CA SER A 170 -11.38 8.64 -5.82
C SER A 170 -12.71 8.63 -5.05
#